data_844692f75028fdb69e0c11dacd93bcb1
#
_entry.id   844692f75028fdb69e0c11dacd93bcb1
#
_cell.length_a   1.000
_cell.length_b   1.000
_cell.length_c   1.000
_cell.angle_alpha   90.00
_cell.angle_beta   90.00
_cell.angle_gamma   90.00
#
_symmetry.space_group_name_H-M   'P 1'
#
loop_
_entity.id
_entity.type
_entity.pdbx_description
1 polymer ?
#
loop_
_entity_poly.entity_id
_entity_poly.type
_entity_poly.pdbx_seq_one_letter_code
_entity_poly.pdbx_strand_id
1 'polypeptide(L)'
;MQKLDRSNLWSLEQYAEHRPAFRAEVIEHKRPRRVALTPNATMYFEDFLTLKYQVQEMLRVERIFEAAGIAEEIAAYNPLIPDGSNWKGTFMFEFPDVEERRKALAAMPGIEHRIWIQVADCQKIYAIANEDLERSTEEKTSAVHFLRFELDVDSIGAAKAGAGIRMGIDHDAMRCEVSLSDATRKSLVADLD
;
A
#
# COMPACT_ATOMS: atom_id res chain seq x y z
N MET A 1 3.30 16.25 4.53
CA MET A 1 2.36 15.47 3.67
C MET A 1 0.90 15.80 3.96
N GLN A 2 0.05 15.86 2.91
CA GLN A 2 -1.38 16.17 3.02
C GLN A 2 -2.16 14.97 3.55
N LYS A 3 -3.14 15.22 4.42
CA LYS A 3 -4.11 14.23 4.90
C LYS A 3 -5.50 14.50 4.32
N LEU A 4 -6.35 13.47 4.30
CA LEU A 4 -7.74 13.62 3.88
C LEU A 4 -8.56 14.36 4.92
N ASP A 5 -9.38 15.26 4.44
CA ASP A 5 -10.44 15.91 5.20
C ASP A 5 -11.70 16.06 4.32
N ARG A 6 -12.79 16.55 4.92
CA ARG A 6 -14.06 16.69 4.21
C ARG A 6 -13.97 17.64 3.00
N SER A 7 -13.12 18.66 3.06
CA SER A 7 -13.04 19.69 2.02
C SER A 7 -12.39 19.17 0.72
N ASN A 8 -11.60 18.11 0.79
CA ASN A 8 -10.98 17.50 -0.38
C ASN A 8 -11.72 16.28 -0.95
N LEU A 9 -12.92 16.01 -0.42
CA LEU A 9 -13.85 15.00 -0.95
C LEU A 9 -15.03 15.67 -1.66
N TRP A 10 -15.48 15.03 -2.72
CA TRP A 10 -16.73 15.40 -3.40
C TRP A 10 -17.97 14.86 -2.69
N SER A 11 -19.11 15.51 -2.84
CA SER A 11 -20.39 14.90 -2.51
C SER A 11 -20.65 13.68 -3.42
N LEU A 12 -21.61 12.83 -3.08
CA LEU A 12 -21.91 11.64 -3.90
C LEU A 12 -22.37 12.04 -5.32
N GLU A 13 -23.13 13.14 -5.46
CA GLU A 13 -23.57 13.67 -6.74
C GLU A 13 -22.38 14.17 -7.56
N GLN A 14 -21.54 15.02 -6.97
CA GLN A 14 -20.33 15.51 -7.62
C GLN A 14 -19.39 14.37 -7.99
N TYR A 15 -19.25 13.39 -7.10
CA TYR A 15 -18.41 12.22 -7.37
C TYR A 15 -18.95 11.39 -8.54
N ALA A 16 -20.27 11.21 -8.66
CA ALA A 16 -20.86 10.51 -9.78
C ALA A 16 -20.48 11.15 -11.13
N GLU A 17 -20.45 12.48 -11.19
CA GLU A 17 -20.04 13.23 -12.39
C GLU A 17 -18.54 13.12 -12.68
N HIS A 18 -17.69 13.27 -11.66
CA HIS A 18 -16.23 13.28 -11.80
C HIS A 18 -15.61 11.88 -11.89
N ARG A 19 -16.30 10.85 -11.39
CA ARG A 19 -15.80 9.48 -11.24
C ARG A 19 -15.15 8.90 -12.49
N PRO A 20 -15.72 9.00 -13.73
CA PRO A 20 -15.11 8.39 -14.90
C PRO A 20 -13.70 8.93 -15.18
N ALA A 21 -13.53 10.26 -15.13
CA ALA A 21 -12.25 10.92 -15.35
C ALA A 21 -11.27 10.65 -14.20
N PHE A 22 -11.74 10.80 -12.95
CA PHE A 22 -10.91 10.56 -11.77
C PHE A 22 -10.44 9.09 -11.67
N ARG A 23 -11.31 8.13 -11.98
CA ARG A 23 -10.92 6.73 -12.04
C ARG A 23 -9.83 6.46 -13.08
N ALA A 24 -9.93 7.07 -14.26
CA ALA A 24 -8.91 6.94 -15.30
C ALA A 24 -7.55 7.50 -14.83
N GLU A 25 -7.56 8.70 -14.21
CA GLU A 25 -6.38 9.31 -13.59
C GLU A 25 -5.74 8.40 -12.55
N VAL A 26 -6.52 7.87 -11.61
CA VAL A 26 -6.04 7.00 -10.54
C VAL A 26 -5.48 5.68 -11.08
N ILE A 27 -6.07 5.10 -12.11
CA ILE A 27 -5.55 3.89 -12.76
C ILE A 27 -4.14 4.14 -13.31
N GLU A 28 -3.93 5.25 -14.01
CA GLU A 28 -2.61 5.61 -14.54
C GLU A 28 -1.61 5.89 -13.40
N HIS A 29 -2.05 6.62 -12.37
CA HIS A 29 -1.24 6.92 -11.20
C HIS A 29 -0.81 5.65 -10.44
N LYS A 30 -1.67 4.65 -10.33
CA LYS A 30 -1.38 3.36 -9.67
C LYS A 30 -0.41 2.47 -10.43
N ARG A 31 -0.21 2.66 -11.74
CA ARG A 31 0.69 1.81 -12.54
C ARG A 31 2.12 1.74 -12.01
N PRO A 32 2.82 2.86 -11.78
CA PRO A 32 4.17 2.83 -11.21
C PRO A 32 4.19 2.47 -9.73
N ARG A 33 3.05 2.41 -9.06
CA ARG A 33 2.94 2.11 -7.62
C ARG A 33 2.62 0.63 -7.33
N ARG A 34 2.53 -0.19 -8.37
CA ARG A 34 2.32 -1.64 -8.28
C ARG A 34 3.63 -2.38 -8.51
N VAL A 35 4.05 -3.21 -7.55
CA VAL A 35 5.25 -4.03 -7.62
C VAL A 35 4.87 -5.50 -7.42
N ALA A 36 4.94 -6.29 -8.49
CA ALA A 36 4.79 -7.74 -8.41
C ALA A 36 6.11 -8.33 -7.92
N LEU A 37 6.10 -8.98 -6.75
CA LEU A 37 7.26 -9.69 -6.21
C LEU A 37 7.33 -11.12 -6.77
N THR A 38 6.15 -11.75 -6.89
CA THR A 38 5.96 -13.06 -7.54
C THR A 38 4.67 -13.01 -8.36
N PRO A 39 4.34 -14.04 -9.15
CA PRO A 39 3.04 -14.10 -9.84
C PRO A 39 1.82 -13.99 -8.90
N ASN A 40 1.99 -14.36 -7.63
CA ASN A 40 0.91 -14.41 -6.65
C ASN A 40 1.10 -13.44 -5.47
N ALA A 41 2.13 -12.59 -5.48
CA ALA A 41 2.40 -11.64 -4.40
C ALA A 41 2.70 -10.27 -4.97
N THR A 42 1.86 -9.29 -4.65
CA THR A 42 1.94 -7.92 -5.19
C THR A 42 1.87 -6.89 -4.08
N MET A 43 2.73 -5.89 -4.13
CA MET A 43 2.68 -4.68 -3.32
C MET A 43 2.05 -3.54 -4.09
N TYR A 44 1.08 -2.87 -3.51
CA TYR A 44 0.42 -1.65 -3.99
C TYR A 44 0.76 -0.51 -3.04
N PHE A 45 1.66 0.38 -3.45
CA PHE A 45 2.02 1.55 -2.63
C PHE A 45 0.91 2.59 -2.66
N GLU A 46 0.49 3.01 -1.47
CA GLU A 46 -0.56 3.99 -1.27
C GLU A 46 0.01 5.40 -1.13
N ASP A 47 -0.80 6.38 -1.48
CA ASP A 47 -0.56 7.80 -1.25
C ASP A 47 -1.89 8.55 -1.08
N PHE A 48 -1.82 9.87 -1.01
CA PHE A 48 -3.01 10.70 -0.89
C PHE A 48 -4.05 10.45 -1.99
N LEU A 49 -3.61 10.34 -3.26
CA LEU A 49 -4.52 10.19 -4.40
C LEU A 49 -5.20 8.82 -4.42
N THR A 50 -4.43 7.76 -4.14
CA THR A 50 -4.96 6.40 -4.11
C THR A 50 -5.97 6.22 -2.98
N LEU A 51 -5.70 6.81 -1.81
CA LEU A 51 -6.59 6.71 -0.65
C LEU A 51 -7.80 7.65 -0.76
N LYS A 52 -7.64 8.83 -1.37
CA LYS A 52 -8.79 9.67 -1.73
C LYS A 52 -9.77 8.90 -2.62
N TYR A 53 -9.25 8.21 -3.64
CA TYR A 53 -10.09 7.38 -4.51
C TYR A 53 -10.77 6.25 -3.72
N GLN A 54 -10.04 5.57 -2.84
CA GLN A 54 -10.58 4.48 -2.02
C GLN A 54 -11.73 4.97 -1.14
N VAL A 55 -11.55 6.07 -0.42
CA VAL A 55 -12.60 6.68 0.41
C VAL A 55 -13.82 7.06 -0.43
N GLN A 56 -13.61 7.74 -1.58
CA GLN A 56 -14.74 8.11 -2.46
C GLN A 56 -15.52 6.89 -2.98
N GLU A 57 -14.83 5.78 -3.32
CA GLU A 57 -15.50 4.55 -3.72
C GLU A 57 -16.26 3.90 -2.54
N MET A 58 -15.70 3.91 -1.32
CA MET A 58 -16.40 3.41 -0.13
C MET A 58 -17.65 4.21 0.17
N LEU A 59 -17.56 5.55 0.22
CA LEU A 59 -18.69 6.42 0.43
C LEU A 59 -19.81 6.15 -0.61
N ARG A 60 -19.43 5.93 -1.87
CA ARG A 60 -20.36 5.63 -2.95
C ARG A 60 -21.04 4.26 -2.80
N VAL A 61 -20.25 3.22 -2.53
CA VAL A 61 -20.75 1.82 -2.46
C VAL A 61 -21.63 1.62 -1.24
N GLU A 62 -21.19 2.12 -0.09
CA GLU A 62 -21.90 2.02 1.19
C GLU A 62 -22.99 3.10 1.35
N ARG A 63 -23.11 4.03 0.37
CA ARG A 63 -24.05 5.15 0.37
C ARG A 63 -23.93 6.02 1.64
N ILE A 64 -22.71 6.30 2.04
CA ILE A 64 -22.42 7.13 3.21
C ILE A 64 -22.45 8.61 2.78
N PHE A 65 -23.40 9.37 3.30
CA PHE A 65 -23.57 10.80 3.02
C PHE A 65 -23.67 11.65 4.29
N GLU A 66 -23.83 11.02 5.44
CA GLU A 66 -23.88 11.69 6.74
C GLU A 66 -22.48 12.09 7.22
N ALA A 67 -22.39 13.27 7.84
CA ALA A 67 -21.10 13.83 8.24
C ALA A 67 -20.31 12.93 9.20
N ALA A 68 -20.98 12.23 10.11
CA ALA A 68 -20.33 11.32 11.05
C ALA A 68 -19.70 10.12 10.32
N GLY A 69 -20.46 9.43 9.45
CA GLY A 69 -19.92 8.29 8.69
C GLY A 69 -18.78 8.68 7.76
N ILE A 70 -18.85 9.86 7.13
CA ILE A 70 -17.73 10.36 6.30
C ILE A 70 -16.48 10.62 7.16
N ALA A 71 -16.64 11.16 8.37
CA ALA A 71 -15.52 11.38 9.29
C ALA A 71 -14.89 10.06 9.76
N GLU A 72 -15.70 9.02 9.98
CA GLU A 72 -15.23 7.68 10.34
C GLU A 72 -14.40 7.06 9.21
N GLU A 73 -14.87 7.13 7.95
CA GLU A 73 -14.10 6.66 6.80
C GLU A 73 -12.77 7.40 6.64
N ILE A 74 -12.79 8.74 6.73
CA ILE A 74 -11.56 9.54 6.69
C ILE A 74 -10.59 9.12 7.80
N ALA A 75 -11.07 8.93 9.01
CA ALA A 75 -10.25 8.52 10.15
C ALA A 75 -9.64 7.11 9.95
N ALA A 76 -10.39 6.19 9.34
CA ALA A 76 -9.91 4.83 9.07
C ALA A 76 -8.80 4.79 8.01
N TYR A 77 -8.90 5.64 6.97
CA TYR A 77 -7.94 5.60 5.85
C TYR A 77 -6.74 6.56 5.99
N ASN A 78 -6.85 7.64 6.76
CA ASN A 78 -5.77 8.60 6.96
C ASN A 78 -4.45 8.01 7.50
N PRO A 79 -4.46 7.02 8.40
CA PRO A 79 -3.23 6.36 8.86
C PRO A 79 -2.45 5.67 7.74
N LEU A 80 -3.11 5.29 6.64
CA LEU A 80 -2.50 4.60 5.50
C LEU A 80 -1.79 5.56 4.52
N ILE A 81 -1.98 6.88 4.65
CA ILE A 81 -1.26 7.88 3.85
C ILE A 81 0.16 8.03 4.39
N PRO A 82 1.22 7.97 3.55
CA PRO A 82 2.58 8.30 3.95
C PRO A 82 2.68 9.67 4.62
N ASP A 83 3.69 9.86 5.47
CA ASP A 83 3.87 11.10 6.24
C ASP A 83 5.20 11.84 5.96
N GLY A 84 5.95 11.38 4.95
CA GLY A 84 7.18 12.03 4.50
C GLY A 84 8.46 11.28 4.90
N SER A 85 8.38 10.36 5.88
CA SER A 85 9.50 9.51 6.30
C SER A 85 9.31 8.02 5.99
N ASN A 86 8.19 7.65 5.40
CA ASN A 86 7.85 6.26 5.17
C ASN A 86 7.13 6.03 3.84
N TRP A 87 7.12 4.76 3.43
CA TRP A 87 6.23 4.26 2.39
C TRP A 87 5.22 3.32 3.01
N LYS A 88 3.98 3.48 2.60
CA LYS A 88 2.85 2.65 3.06
C LYS A 88 2.18 1.99 1.87
N GLY A 89 1.57 0.84 2.11
CA GLY A 89 0.85 0.18 1.03
C GLY A 89 0.12 -1.08 1.46
N THR A 90 -0.65 -1.58 0.52
CA THR A 90 -1.42 -2.81 0.64
C THR A 90 -0.66 -3.93 -0.07
N PHE A 91 -0.30 -4.95 0.68
CA PHE A 91 0.31 -6.17 0.15
C PHE A 91 -0.76 -7.24 -0.02
N MET A 92 -0.78 -7.89 -1.17
CA MET A 92 -1.81 -8.85 -1.53
C MET A 92 -1.23 -10.17 -2.02
N PHE A 93 -1.81 -11.28 -1.55
CA PHE A 93 -1.66 -12.60 -2.16
C PHE A 93 -2.83 -12.87 -3.11
N GLU A 94 -2.51 -13.10 -4.38
CA GLU A 94 -3.48 -13.24 -5.47
C GLU A 94 -3.41 -14.67 -6.05
N PHE A 95 -4.10 -15.63 -5.42
CA PHE A 95 -4.25 -16.99 -5.91
C PHE A 95 -5.65 -17.18 -6.50
N PRO A 96 -5.77 -17.50 -7.81
CA PRO A 96 -7.08 -17.70 -8.45
C PRO A 96 -7.84 -18.91 -7.88
N ASP A 97 -7.15 -20.01 -7.65
CA ASP A 97 -7.74 -21.24 -7.07
C ASP A 97 -7.88 -21.13 -5.56
N VAL A 98 -9.05 -21.51 -5.04
CA VAL A 98 -9.39 -21.39 -3.60
C VAL A 98 -8.58 -22.36 -2.75
N GLU A 99 -8.39 -23.61 -3.21
CA GLU A 99 -7.65 -24.61 -2.45
C GLU A 99 -6.16 -24.34 -2.44
N GLU A 100 -5.62 -23.88 -3.58
CA GLU A 100 -4.24 -23.42 -3.67
C GLU A 100 -3.99 -22.25 -2.73
N ARG A 101 -4.88 -21.23 -2.74
CA ARG A 101 -4.82 -20.09 -1.84
C ARG A 101 -4.84 -20.51 -0.38
N ARG A 102 -5.76 -21.40 0.01
CA ARG A 102 -5.87 -21.90 1.38
C ARG A 102 -4.58 -22.56 1.85
N LYS A 103 -4.00 -23.42 1.02
CA LYS A 103 -2.73 -24.13 1.32
C LYS A 103 -1.56 -23.13 1.42
N ALA A 104 -1.46 -22.19 0.47
CA ALA A 104 -0.40 -21.20 0.46
C ALA A 104 -0.45 -20.32 1.72
N LEU A 105 -1.61 -19.76 2.08
CA LEU A 105 -1.76 -18.93 3.26
C LEU A 105 -1.48 -19.66 4.57
N ALA A 106 -1.82 -20.96 4.65
CA ALA A 106 -1.49 -21.82 5.80
C ALA A 106 0.02 -22.13 5.92
N ALA A 107 0.77 -22.05 4.82
CA ALA A 107 2.22 -22.29 4.83
C ALA A 107 3.05 -21.03 5.18
N MET A 108 2.42 -19.86 5.31
CA MET A 108 3.11 -18.58 5.41
C MET A 108 2.73 -17.73 6.64
N PRO A 109 2.52 -18.28 7.86
CA PRO A 109 2.27 -17.46 9.04
C PRO A 109 3.42 -16.49 9.29
N GLY A 110 3.11 -15.21 9.57
CA GLY A 110 4.11 -14.18 9.89
C GLY A 110 4.90 -13.64 8.70
N ILE A 111 4.54 -13.99 7.47
CA ILE A 111 5.24 -13.53 6.27
C ILE A 111 5.19 -12.00 6.12
N GLU A 112 4.16 -11.34 6.63
CA GLU A 112 4.02 -9.88 6.62
C GLU A 112 5.16 -9.15 7.33
N HIS A 113 5.83 -9.78 8.30
CA HIS A 113 7.00 -9.24 8.99
C HIS A 113 8.34 -9.59 8.30
N ARG A 114 8.29 -10.33 7.20
CA ARG A 114 9.44 -10.76 6.40
C ARG A 114 9.53 -10.08 5.04
N ILE A 115 8.63 -9.13 4.79
CA ILE A 115 8.66 -8.26 3.61
C ILE A 115 9.57 -7.09 3.91
N TRP A 116 10.48 -6.79 3.01
CA TRP A 116 11.49 -5.75 3.21
C TRP A 116 11.67 -4.88 1.97
N ILE A 117 12.19 -3.68 2.22
CA ILE A 117 12.68 -2.74 1.22
C ILE A 117 14.14 -2.40 1.52
N GLN A 118 14.92 -2.08 0.49
CA GLN A 118 16.31 -1.65 0.65
C GLN A 118 16.64 -0.58 -0.39
N VAL A 119 17.23 0.52 0.04
CA VAL A 119 17.71 1.61 -0.82
C VAL A 119 19.22 1.48 -0.94
N ALA A 120 19.75 1.38 -2.14
CA ALA A 120 21.18 1.16 -2.40
C ALA A 120 21.73 0.00 -1.55
N ASP A 121 22.84 0.27 -0.84
CA ASP A 121 23.47 -0.65 0.11
C ASP A 121 23.15 -0.33 1.58
N CYS A 122 22.11 0.50 1.84
CA CYS A 122 21.59 0.73 3.18
C CYS A 122 21.06 -0.57 3.79
N GLN A 123 20.74 -0.56 5.07
CA GLN A 123 20.14 -1.73 5.73
C GLN A 123 18.75 -2.05 5.15
N LYS A 124 18.40 -3.34 5.19
CA LYS A 124 17.02 -3.77 4.88
C LYS A 124 16.05 -3.21 5.92
N ILE A 125 14.98 -2.60 5.42
CA ILE A 125 13.88 -2.07 6.22
C ILE A 125 12.74 -3.06 6.12
N TYR A 126 12.50 -3.79 7.20
CA TYR A 126 11.37 -4.73 7.28
C TYR A 126 10.07 -4.01 7.55
N ALA A 127 9.00 -4.55 6.99
CA ALA A 127 7.67 -3.98 7.15
C ALA A 127 7.19 -4.03 8.60
N ILE A 128 6.59 -2.93 9.06
CA ILE A 128 5.70 -2.86 10.21
C ILE A 128 4.30 -3.16 9.66
N ALA A 129 3.72 -4.26 10.10
CA ALA A 129 2.52 -4.80 9.51
C ALA A 129 1.30 -4.67 10.42
N ASN A 130 0.13 -4.43 9.82
CA ASN A 130 -1.18 -4.56 10.45
C ASN A 130 -1.32 -3.75 11.76
N GLU A 131 -0.85 -2.50 11.78
CA GLU A 131 -0.90 -1.62 12.96
C GLU A 131 -2.34 -1.26 13.37
N ASP A 132 -3.30 -1.46 12.49
CA ASP A 132 -4.72 -1.21 12.73
C ASP A 132 -5.45 -2.42 13.33
N LEU A 133 -5.11 -3.64 12.90
CA LEU A 133 -5.82 -4.88 13.21
C LEU A 133 -4.91 -6.08 12.96
N GLU A 134 -4.87 -7.03 13.86
CA GLU A 134 -4.20 -8.30 13.64
C GLU A 134 -4.93 -9.12 12.56
N ARG A 135 -4.19 -9.55 11.52
CA ARG A 135 -4.73 -10.26 10.34
C ARG A 135 -4.20 -11.67 10.17
N SER A 136 -3.19 -12.02 10.95
CA SER A 136 -2.58 -13.36 10.92
C SER A 136 -2.84 -14.12 12.21
N THR A 137 -2.90 -15.42 12.11
CA THR A 137 -2.95 -16.35 13.24
C THR A 137 -1.74 -17.27 13.20
N GLU A 138 -1.54 -18.09 14.24
CA GLU A 138 -0.51 -19.12 14.24
C GLU A 138 -0.71 -20.17 13.13
N GLU A 139 -1.93 -20.33 12.64
CA GLU A 139 -2.29 -21.35 11.65
C GLU A 139 -2.22 -20.85 10.20
N LYS A 140 -2.40 -19.55 9.96
CA LYS A 140 -2.40 -18.96 8.61
C LYS A 140 -2.19 -17.45 8.62
N THR A 141 -1.63 -16.95 7.52
CA THR A 141 -1.62 -15.52 7.23
C THR A 141 -2.88 -15.07 6.49
N SER A 142 -3.10 -13.75 6.41
CA SER A 142 -4.14 -13.15 5.56
C SER A 142 -3.70 -13.06 4.09
N ALA A 143 -4.67 -12.95 3.19
CA ALA A 143 -4.39 -12.61 1.79
C ALA A 143 -4.11 -11.11 1.57
N VAL A 144 -4.37 -10.26 2.57
CA VAL A 144 -4.18 -8.81 2.49
C VAL A 144 -3.54 -8.31 3.78
N HIS A 145 -2.50 -7.51 3.65
CA HIS A 145 -1.81 -6.86 4.76
C HIS A 145 -1.57 -5.38 4.46
N PHE A 146 -1.73 -4.51 5.45
CA PHE A 146 -1.27 -3.13 5.39
C PHE A 146 0.12 -3.04 5.98
N LEU A 147 1.04 -2.48 5.20
CA LEU A 147 2.46 -2.44 5.50
C LEU A 147 2.97 -1.01 5.53
N ARG A 148 3.87 -0.72 6.48
CA ARG A 148 4.62 0.53 6.56
C ARG A 148 6.11 0.22 6.61
N PHE A 149 6.87 0.90 5.76
CA PHE A 149 8.34 0.87 5.74
C PHE A 149 8.84 2.22 6.23
N GLU A 150 9.34 2.28 7.46
CA GLU A 150 9.88 3.49 8.07
C GLU A 150 11.34 3.66 7.64
N LEU A 151 11.64 4.72 6.90
CA LEU A 151 12.97 4.97 6.37
C LEU A 151 13.79 5.80 7.34
N ASP A 152 15.06 5.45 7.49
CA ASP A 152 16.04 6.29 8.13
C ASP A 152 16.53 7.43 7.21
N VAL A 153 17.22 8.40 7.79
CA VAL A 153 17.71 9.60 7.08
C VAL A 153 18.63 9.24 5.92
N ASP A 154 19.47 8.21 6.09
CA ASP A 154 20.42 7.77 5.06
C ASP A 154 19.68 7.16 3.87
N SER A 155 18.69 6.30 4.12
CA SER A 155 17.83 5.71 3.10
C SER A 155 17.01 6.75 2.35
N ILE A 156 16.44 7.75 3.05
CA ILE A 156 15.75 8.89 2.43
C ILE A 156 16.70 9.68 1.54
N GLY A 157 17.87 10.05 2.05
CA GLY A 157 18.89 10.79 1.31
C GLY A 157 19.32 10.04 0.05
N ALA A 158 19.61 8.74 0.15
CA ALA A 158 20.00 7.91 -0.98
C ALA A 158 18.88 7.79 -2.01
N ALA A 159 17.63 7.56 -1.59
CA ALA A 159 16.48 7.48 -2.49
C ALA A 159 16.28 8.79 -3.27
N LYS A 160 16.35 9.93 -2.61
CA LYS A 160 16.27 11.27 -3.22
C LYS A 160 17.45 11.56 -4.16
N ALA A 161 18.63 11.05 -3.86
CA ALA A 161 19.81 11.12 -4.75
C ALA A 161 19.68 10.22 -5.99
N GLY A 162 18.63 9.41 -6.08
CA GLY A 162 18.35 8.57 -7.24
C GLY A 162 18.90 7.15 -7.15
N ALA A 163 19.28 6.69 -5.94
CA ALA A 163 19.74 5.32 -5.74
C ALA A 163 18.66 4.29 -6.08
N GLY A 164 19.09 3.10 -6.51
CA GLY A 164 18.19 1.98 -6.79
C GLY A 164 17.49 1.49 -5.53
N ILE A 165 16.25 1.03 -5.68
CA ILE A 165 15.46 0.47 -4.60
C ILE A 165 15.16 -0.99 -4.95
N ARG A 166 15.34 -1.87 -3.97
CA ARG A 166 14.98 -3.29 -4.04
C ARG A 166 13.89 -3.61 -3.03
N MET A 167 13.07 -4.58 -3.33
CA MET A 167 12.05 -5.09 -2.43
C MET A 167 12.06 -6.61 -2.47
N GLY A 168 11.78 -7.25 -1.35
CA GLY A 168 11.78 -8.71 -1.31
C GLY A 168 11.05 -9.28 -0.11
N ILE A 169 11.06 -10.60 -0.05
CA ILE A 169 10.49 -11.43 1.01
C ILE A 169 11.56 -12.39 1.49
N ASP A 170 11.77 -12.46 2.80
CA ASP A 170 12.71 -13.36 3.47
C ASP A 170 11.94 -14.34 4.39
N HIS A 171 10.96 -15.06 3.83
CA HIS A 171 10.21 -16.09 4.55
C HIS A 171 10.59 -17.48 4.03
N ASP A 172 10.61 -18.51 4.90
CA ASP A 172 11.05 -19.85 4.51
C ASP A 172 10.20 -20.47 3.40
N ALA A 173 8.89 -20.21 3.41
CA ALA A 173 7.99 -20.68 2.36
C ALA A 173 8.02 -19.82 1.08
N MET A 174 8.59 -18.61 1.12
CA MET A 174 8.69 -17.73 -0.04
C MET A 174 9.88 -16.79 0.09
N ARG A 175 10.84 -16.91 -0.82
CA ARG A 175 11.99 -15.99 -0.92
C ARG A 175 12.05 -15.40 -2.31
N CYS A 176 12.07 -14.09 -2.39
CA CYS A 176 12.21 -13.37 -3.64
C CYS A 176 12.79 -11.98 -3.43
N GLU A 177 13.35 -11.43 -4.49
CA GLU A 177 13.86 -10.06 -4.55
C GLU A 177 13.61 -9.51 -5.94
N VAL A 178 13.17 -8.25 -6.01
CA VAL A 178 12.99 -7.52 -7.26
C VAL A 178 13.57 -6.11 -7.13
N SER A 179 14.16 -5.62 -8.21
CA SER A 179 14.54 -4.21 -8.33
C SER A 179 13.35 -3.40 -8.82
N LEU A 180 13.06 -2.28 -8.17
CA LEU A 180 11.99 -1.38 -8.58
C LEU A 180 12.37 -0.66 -9.88
N SER A 181 11.39 -0.45 -10.74
CA SER A 181 11.58 0.33 -11.96
C SER A 181 11.86 1.81 -11.63
N ASP A 182 12.50 2.53 -12.56
CA ASP A 182 12.72 3.97 -12.42
C ASP A 182 11.42 4.75 -12.25
N ALA A 183 10.33 4.32 -12.90
CA ALA A 183 9.02 4.94 -12.75
C ALA A 183 8.48 4.74 -11.32
N THR A 184 8.60 3.53 -10.78
CA THR A 184 8.21 3.23 -9.39
C THR A 184 9.06 4.02 -8.40
N ARG A 185 10.38 4.01 -8.56
CA ARG A 185 11.31 4.78 -7.70
C ARG A 185 10.95 6.25 -7.68
N LYS A 186 10.76 6.90 -8.84
CA LYS A 186 10.37 8.31 -8.92
C LYS A 186 9.04 8.60 -8.23
N SER A 187 8.06 7.70 -8.38
CA SER A 187 6.76 7.83 -7.74
C SER A 187 6.88 7.75 -6.21
N LEU A 188 7.69 6.82 -5.69
CA LEU A 188 7.89 6.64 -4.24
C LEU A 188 8.72 7.77 -3.61
N VAL A 189 9.72 8.28 -4.31
CA VAL A 189 10.53 9.42 -3.82
C VAL A 189 9.67 10.68 -3.64
N ALA A 190 8.60 10.85 -4.41
CA ALA A 190 7.67 11.96 -4.25
C ALA A 190 6.86 11.91 -2.93
N ASP A 191 6.83 10.77 -2.25
CA ASP A 191 6.19 10.60 -0.93
C ASP A 191 7.12 10.99 0.24
N LEU A 192 8.38 11.36 -0.02
CA LEU A 192 9.39 11.69 1.00
C LEU A 192 9.61 13.20 1.12
N ASP A 193 9.62 13.73 2.38
CA ASP A 193 9.89 15.14 2.70
C ASP A 193 11.40 15.46 2.69
#